data_ca8ed8d9e85f99588bcb379eb6f79b06
#
_entry.id   ca8ed8d9e85f99588bcb379eb6f79b06
#
_cell.length_a   1.000
_cell.length_b   1.000
_cell.length_c   1.000
_cell.angle_alpha   90.00
_cell.angle_beta   90.00
_cell.angle_gamma   90.00
#
_symmetry.space_group_name_H-M   'P 1'
#
loop_
_entity.id
_entity.type
_entity.pdbx_description
1 polymer ?
#
loop_
_entity_poly.entity_id
_entity_poly.type
_entity_poly.pdbx_seq_one_letter_code
_entity_poly.pdbx_strand_id
1 'polypeptide(L)'
;MMFQNSLPVNSIEEFQDQLQNQLGEYYSKHLSGLNVPRVKINKGSKFYKIIIDNSVWGFIARIPMIHKGVQVRKGDLMKAAGRNAAAKHSRGNVIDGTAQYGPYGPTYLN
;
A
#
# COMPACT_ATOMS: atom_id res chain seq x y z
N MET A 1 10.61 3.37 8.59
CA MET A 1 11.47 2.95 7.47
C MET A 1 10.67 2.90 6.18
N MET A 2 11.24 3.34 5.09
CA MET A 2 10.59 3.35 3.77
C MET A 2 11.32 2.40 2.82
N PHE A 3 10.58 1.62 2.05
CA PHE A 3 11.18 0.84 0.98
C PHE A 3 11.67 1.76 -0.12
N GLN A 4 12.84 1.45 -0.69
CA GLN A 4 13.49 2.33 -1.66
C GLN A 4 13.46 1.81 -3.10
N ASN A 5 12.99 0.58 -3.30
CA ASN A 5 13.01 -0.08 -4.60
C ASN A 5 11.61 -0.25 -5.19
N SER A 6 10.72 0.71 -4.89
CA SER A 6 9.37 0.69 -5.45
C SER A 6 9.41 1.09 -6.90
N LEU A 7 8.89 0.24 -7.77
CA LEU A 7 8.83 0.48 -9.22
C LEU A 7 7.38 0.69 -9.64
N PRO A 8 7.15 1.39 -10.75
CA PRO A 8 5.80 1.51 -11.31
C PRO A 8 5.20 0.12 -11.57
N VAL A 9 3.90 -0.02 -11.29
CA VAL A 9 3.19 -1.27 -11.56
C VAL A 9 1.99 -0.99 -12.46
N ASN A 10 1.58 -2.01 -13.24
CA ASN A 10 0.46 -1.90 -14.16
C ASN A 10 -0.83 -2.52 -13.63
N SER A 11 -0.76 -3.26 -12.53
CA SER A 11 -1.91 -3.94 -11.96
C SER A 11 -1.75 -4.07 -10.46
N ILE A 12 -2.87 -4.36 -9.78
CA ILE A 12 -2.85 -4.60 -8.34
C ILE A 12 -2.09 -5.90 -8.01
N GLU A 13 -2.13 -6.88 -8.90
CA GLU A 13 -1.41 -8.13 -8.73
C GLU A 13 0.09 -7.90 -8.77
N GLU A 14 0.57 -7.04 -9.67
CA GLU A 14 1.99 -6.65 -9.69
C GLU A 14 2.39 -5.92 -8.42
N PHE A 15 1.52 -5.06 -7.90
CA PHE A 15 1.81 -4.38 -6.63
C PHE A 15 1.88 -5.38 -5.48
N GLN A 16 0.95 -6.34 -5.44
CA GLN A 16 0.96 -7.38 -4.42
C GLN A 16 2.26 -8.16 -4.44
N ASP A 17 2.74 -8.55 -5.63
CA ASP A 17 3.99 -9.27 -5.79
C ASP A 17 5.19 -8.42 -5.35
N GLN A 18 5.21 -7.15 -5.74
CA GLN A 18 6.29 -6.23 -5.36
C GLN A 18 6.35 -6.06 -3.84
N LEU A 19 5.23 -5.82 -3.20
CA LEU A 19 5.16 -5.66 -1.75
C LEU A 19 5.55 -6.94 -1.03
N GLN A 20 5.08 -8.10 -1.53
CA GLN A 20 5.44 -9.40 -0.96
C GLN A 20 6.96 -9.63 -1.01
N ASN A 21 7.59 -9.30 -2.14
CA ASN A 21 9.04 -9.43 -2.30
C ASN A 21 9.79 -8.47 -1.39
N GLN A 22 9.32 -7.22 -1.27
CA GLN A 22 9.93 -6.23 -0.39
C GLN A 22 9.86 -6.65 1.08
N LEU A 23 8.73 -7.23 1.50
CA LEU A 23 8.59 -7.78 2.85
C LEU A 23 9.55 -8.94 3.07
N GLY A 24 9.68 -9.83 2.09
CA GLY A 24 10.62 -10.95 2.17
C GLY A 24 12.05 -10.48 2.40
N GLU A 25 12.49 -9.47 1.65
CA GLU A 25 13.81 -8.89 1.83
C GLU A 25 13.98 -8.24 3.20
N TYR A 26 12.97 -7.50 3.63
CA TYR A 26 13.00 -6.82 4.94
C TYR A 26 13.12 -7.83 6.08
N TYR A 27 12.31 -8.90 6.05
CA TYR A 27 12.34 -9.92 7.07
C TYR A 27 13.68 -10.69 7.06
N SER A 28 14.22 -10.95 5.88
CA SER A 28 15.52 -11.61 5.76
C SER A 28 16.64 -10.80 6.42
N LYS A 29 16.59 -9.49 6.29
CA LYS A 29 17.65 -8.60 6.82
C LYS A 29 17.46 -8.23 8.29
N HIS A 30 16.23 -8.05 8.75
CA HIS A 30 15.94 -7.45 10.05
C HIS A 30 15.20 -8.37 11.02
N LEU A 31 14.50 -9.38 10.50
CA LEU A 31 13.64 -10.25 11.29
C LEU A 31 13.86 -11.72 10.90
N SER A 32 15.12 -12.09 10.64
CA SER A 32 15.45 -13.46 10.24
C SER A 32 14.98 -14.45 11.31
N GLY A 33 14.40 -15.56 10.86
CA GLY A 33 13.81 -16.54 11.76
C GLY A 33 12.31 -16.36 11.99
N LEU A 34 11.74 -15.22 11.59
CA LEU A 34 10.30 -15.03 11.62
C LEU A 34 9.69 -15.32 10.26
N ASN A 35 8.45 -15.79 10.24
CA ASN A 35 7.72 -16.04 9.00
C ASN A 35 7.33 -14.72 8.36
N VAL A 36 7.55 -14.62 7.05
CA VAL A 36 7.12 -13.45 6.28
C VAL A 36 5.60 -13.46 6.16
N PRO A 37 4.89 -12.39 6.58
CA PRO A 37 3.44 -12.37 6.45
C PRO A 37 3.01 -12.29 4.99
N ARG A 38 1.82 -12.83 4.70
CA ARG A 38 1.26 -12.80 3.35
C ARG A 38 0.51 -11.49 3.14
N VAL A 39 0.75 -10.87 1.99
CA VAL A 39 -0.01 -9.71 1.55
C VAL A 39 -1.33 -10.18 0.98
N LYS A 40 -2.45 -9.71 1.55
CA LYS A 40 -3.80 -10.01 1.07
C LYS A 40 -4.43 -8.73 0.58
N ILE A 41 -5.25 -8.84 -0.48
CA ILE A 41 -5.92 -7.69 -1.06
C ILE A 41 -7.40 -7.98 -1.18
N ASN A 42 -8.22 -7.12 -0.59
CA ASN A 42 -9.68 -7.16 -0.73
C ASN A 42 -10.11 -6.07 -1.68
N LYS A 43 -10.89 -6.44 -2.69
CA LYS A 43 -11.38 -5.52 -3.69
C LYS A 43 -12.70 -4.90 -3.23
N GLY A 44 -12.69 -3.61 -2.93
CA GLY A 44 -13.90 -2.84 -2.68
C GLY A 44 -14.38 -2.12 -3.93
N SER A 45 -15.42 -1.30 -3.81
CA SER A 45 -15.96 -0.56 -4.95
C SER A 45 -15.03 0.58 -5.39
N LYS A 46 -14.41 1.28 -4.46
CA LYS A 46 -13.54 2.44 -4.73
C LYS A 46 -12.08 2.17 -4.44
N PHE A 47 -11.78 1.30 -3.49
CA PHE A 47 -10.42 1.03 -3.05
C PHE A 47 -10.14 -0.46 -2.99
N TYR A 48 -8.87 -0.81 -3.23
CA TYR A 48 -8.32 -2.07 -2.76
C TYR A 48 -7.87 -1.86 -1.31
N LYS A 49 -8.26 -2.77 -0.42
CA LYS A 49 -7.79 -2.78 0.96
C LYS A 49 -6.63 -3.77 1.06
N ILE A 50 -5.48 -3.30 1.51
CA ILE A 50 -4.28 -4.14 1.65
C ILE A 50 -4.20 -4.58 3.10
N ILE A 51 -4.16 -5.89 3.32
CA ILE A 51 -4.13 -6.49 4.66
C ILE A 51 -2.86 -7.32 4.79
N ILE A 52 -2.11 -7.06 5.85
CA ILE A 52 -0.91 -7.81 6.18
C ILE A 52 -1.02 -8.23 7.66
N ASP A 53 -0.96 -9.53 7.91
CA ASP A 53 -1.01 -10.09 9.26
C ASP A 53 -2.23 -9.61 10.03
N ASN A 54 -3.41 -9.69 9.39
CA ASN A 54 -4.72 -9.29 9.92
C ASN A 54 -4.88 -7.80 10.22
N SER A 55 -3.89 -6.98 9.87
CA SER A 55 -3.96 -5.53 10.03
C SER A 55 -4.13 -4.85 8.68
N VAL A 56 -4.88 -3.75 8.65
CA VAL A 56 -5.01 -2.95 7.44
C VAL A 56 -3.72 -2.18 7.24
N TRP A 57 -3.00 -2.55 6.18
CA TRP A 57 -1.73 -1.90 5.83
C TRP A 57 -1.96 -0.57 5.12
N GLY A 58 -2.99 -0.50 4.26
CA GLY A 58 -3.33 0.71 3.53
C GLY A 58 -4.41 0.46 2.48
N PHE A 59 -4.66 1.48 1.68
CA PHE A 59 -5.66 1.43 0.60
C PHE A 59 -5.06 1.95 -0.69
N ILE A 60 -5.50 1.40 -1.83
CA ILE A 60 -5.11 1.87 -3.16
C ILE A 60 -6.39 2.18 -3.93
N ALA A 61 -6.48 3.39 -4.49
CA ALA A 61 -7.65 3.82 -5.25
C ALA A 61 -7.78 3.01 -6.54
N ARG A 62 -8.97 2.48 -6.80
CA ARG A 62 -9.27 1.72 -8.02
C ARG A 62 -9.68 2.63 -9.17
N ILE A 63 -10.22 3.79 -8.86
CA ILE A 63 -10.78 4.74 -9.83
C ILE A 63 -10.40 6.15 -9.40
N PRO A 64 -10.38 7.12 -10.35
CA PRO A 64 -10.29 8.53 -9.97
C PRO A 64 -11.57 8.93 -9.21
N MET A 65 -11.42 9.74 -8.17
CA MET A 65 -12.57 10.16 -7.35
C MET A 65 -12.24 11.41 -6.55
N ILE A 66 -13.28 12.04 -6.01
CA ILE A 66 -13.12 13.01 -4.93
C ILE A 66 -13.34 12.25 -3.62
N HIS A 67 -12.33 12.22 -2.77
CA HIS A 67 -12.38 11.51 -1.50
C HIS A 67 -12.10 12.50 -0.37
N LYS A 68 -13.09 12.69 0.51
CA LYS A 68 -12.98 13.66 1.62
C LYS A 68 -12.56 15.05 1.13
N GLY A 69 -13.09 15.45 -0.04
CA GLY A 69 -12.82 16.77 -0.63
C GLY A 69 -11.51 16.88 -1.39
N VAL A 70 -10.75 15.80 -1.56
CA VAL A 70 -9.47 15.80 -2.26
C VAL A 70 -9.56 14.95 -3.52
N GLN A 71 -9.01 15.46 -4.62
CA GLN A 71 -8.93 14.72 -5.87
C GLN A 71 -7.93 13.55 -5.70
N VAL A 72 -8.42 12.34 -5.96
CA VAL A 72 -7.64 11.10 -5.88
C VAL A 72 -7.57 10.49 -7.27
N ARG A 73 -6.37 10.04 -7.66
CA ARG A 73 -6.14 9.38 -8.95
C ARG A 73 -6.18 7.86 -8.79
N LYS A 74 -6.52 7.15 -9.85
CA LYS A 74 -6.38 5.70 -9.89
C LYS A 74 -4.93 5.34 -9.53
N GLY A 75 -4.77 4.41 -8.60
CA GLY A 75 -3.45 3.96 -8.14
C GLY A 75 -2.89 4.72 -6.95
N ASP A 76 -3.57 5.77 -6.49
CA ASP A 76 -3.11 6.52 -5.31
C ASP A 76 -3.13 5.63 -4.07
N LEU A 77 -2.03 5.70 -3.31
CA LEU A 77 -1.84 4.93 -2.09
C LEU A 77 -2.21 5.80 -0.89
N MET A 78 -3.08 5.29 -0.02
CA MET A 78 -3.60 6.01 1.14
C MET A 78 -3.31 5.24 2.41
N LYS A 79 -3.00 5.95 3.50
CA LYS A 79 -2.98 5.33 4.83
C LYS A 79 -4.38 4.94 5.25
N ALA A 80 -4.47 4.01 6.20
CA ALA A 80 -5.74 3.70 6.84
C ALA A 80 -6.08 4.78 7.87
N ALA A 81 -7.28 5.35 7.76
CA ALA A 81 -7.86 6.19 8.81
C ALA A 81 -8.63 5.33 9.81
N GLY A 82 -8.95 4.11 9.42
CA GLY A 82 -9.62 3.11 10.21
C GLY A 82 -9.66 1.81 9.43
N ARG A 83 -10.30 0.77 9.96
CA ARG A 83 -10.29 -0.54 9.32
C ARG A 83 -10.96 -0.54 7.94
N ASN A 84 -11.95 0.34 7.73
CA ASN A 84 -12.69 0.38 6.47
C ASN A 84 -12.66 1.75 5.80
N ALA A 85 -11.72 2.61 6.19
CA ALA A 85 -11.66 3.98 5.68
C ALA A 85 -10.24 4.38 5.33
N ALA A 86 -10.06 4.92 4.13
CA ALA A 86 -8.80 5.51 3.70
C ALA A 86 -8.64 6.92 4.25
N ALA A 87 -7.40 7.29 4.57
CA ALA A 87 -7.06 8.65 4.98
C ALA A 87 -7.23 9.63 3.80
N LYS A 88 -7.14 10.91 4.10
CA LYS A 88 -7.49 11.97 3.14
C LYS A 88 -6.49 12.16 2.02
N HIS A 89 -5.19 12.11 2.33
CA HIS A 89 -4.13 12.48 1.40
C HIS A 89 -3.36 11.28 0.86
N SER A 90 -3.05 11.33 -0.44
CA SER A 90 -2.25 10.32 -1.12
C SER A 90 -0.80 10.32 -0.63
N ARG A 91 -0.19 9.13 -0.56
CA ARG A 91 1.24 8.92 -0.31
C ARG A 91 1.95 8.53 -1.60
N GLY A 92 1.55 9.13 -2.72
CA GLY A 92 2.07 8.80 -4.03
C GLY A 92 1.19 7.78 -4.74
N ASN A 93 1.65 7.32 -5.89
CA ASN A 93 0.86 6.50 -6.79
C ASN A 93 1.66 5.27 -7.21
N VAL A 94 1.04 4.09 -7.14
CA VAL A 94 1.72 2.84 -7.46
C VAL A 94 1.93 2.67 -8.97
N ILE A 95 1.08 3.31 -9.78
CA ILE A 95 1.16 3.19 -11.25
C ILE A 95 2.35 3.98 -11.79
N ASP A 96 2.64 5.15 -11.23
CA ASP A 96 3.75 5.99 -11.70
C ASP A 96 5.04 5.81 -10.88
N GLY A 97 5.04 4.94 -9.90
CA GLY A 97 6.22 4.64 -9.10
C GLY A 97 6.54 5.66 -8.01
N THR A 98 5.62 6.60 -7.73
CA THR A 98 5.85 7.62 -6.70
C THR A 98 5.36 7.21 -5.32
N ALA A 99 4.74 6.04 -5.17
CA ALA A 99 4.21 5.58 -3.91
C ALA A 99 5.32 5.43 -2.86
N GLN A 100 5.08 5.96 -1.67
CA GLN A 100 6.03 5.92 -0.56
C GLN A 100 5.44 5.13 0.60
N TYR A 101 6.11 4.05 0.97
CA TYR A 101 5.62 3.14 1.99
C TYR A 101 6.78 2.32 2.57
N GLY A 102 6.50 1.68 3.68
CA GLY A 102 7.43 0.76 4.32
C GLY A 102 6.73 -0.52 4.73
N PRO A 103 7.39 -1.35 5.55
CA PRO A 103 6.82 -2.65 5.93
C PRO A 103 5.54 -2.54 6.75
N TYR A 104 5.29 -1.41 7.40
CA TYR A 104 4.15 -1.23 8.29
C TYR A 104 3.06 -0.33 7.70
N GLY A 105 3.19 0.13 6.48
CA GLY A 105 2.18 0.90 5.78
C GLY A 105 2.72 2.06 4.98
N PRO A 106 1.82 2.83 4.33
CA PRO A 106 2.21 4.07 3.67
C PRO A 106 2.83 5.06 4.65
N THR A 107 3.75 5.90 4.18
CA THR A 107 4.47 6.84 5.04
C THR A 107 3.54 7.92 5.59
N TYR A 108 3.94 8.48 6.74
CA TYR A 108 3.24 9.65 7.28
C TYR A 108 3.58 10.89 6.46
N LEU A 109 2.64 11.81 6.37
CA LEU A 109 2.91 13.15 5.83
C LEU A 109 3.69 13.96 6.86
N ASN A 110 4.63 14.71 6.37
CA ASN A 110 5.40 15.63 7.21
C ASN A 110 4.77 17.02 7.19
#